data_54a3675c2636e04ad671e41e96a889a0
#
_entry.id   54a3675c2636e04ad671e41e96a889a0
#
_cell.length_a   1.000
_cell.length_b   1.000
_cell.length_c   1.000
_cell.angle_alpha   90.00
_cell.angle_beta   90.00
_cell.angle_gamma   90.00
#
_symmetry.space_group_name_H-M   'P 1'
#
loop_
_entity.id
_entity.type
_entity.pdbx_description
1 polymer ?
#
loop_
_entity_poly.entity_id
_entity_poly.type
_entity_poly.pdbx_seq_one_letter_code
_entity_poly.pdbx_strand_id
1 'polypeptide(L)'
;MSRVYIIRLFSVYGGARMKANKAKIIDLMCEKNLTQAQLARGCGARNSTITAILRGQREPTIKTINKIAMCLDCSPSELVEV
;
A
#
# COMPACT_ATOMS: atom_id res chain seq x y z
N MET A 1 13.57 2.44 -5.88
CA MET A 1 13.08 2.72 -7.23
C MET A 1 12.32 4.02 -7.25
N SER A 2 12.39 4.74 -8.31
CA SER A 2 11.89 6.09 -8.38
C SER A 2 10.36 6.15 -8.51
N ARG A 3 9.84 7.31 -8.18
CA ARG A 3 8.41 7.59 -8.37
C ARG A 3 8.03 7.55 -9.86
N VAL A 4 9.00 7.81 -10.73
CA VAL A 4 8.77 7.78 -12.16
C VAL A 4 8.35 6.38 -12.60
N TYR A 5 8.97 5.35 -12.03
CA TYR A 5 8.60 3.98 -12.34
C TYR A 5 7.13 3.69 -11.95
N ILE A 6 6.73 4.14 -10.76
CA ILE A 6 5.35 3.91 -10.29
C ILE A 6 4.35 4.72 -11.12
N ILE A 7 4.70 5.95 -11.48
CA ILE A 7 3.83 6.78 -12.31
C ILE A 7 3.63 6.12 -13.68
N ARG A 8 4.72 5.60 -14.25
CA ARG A 8 4.65 4.91 -15.53
C ARG A 8 3.81 3.65 -15.43
N LEU A 9 3.96 2.90 -14.34
CA LEU A 9 3.17 1.71 -14.10
C LEU A 9 1.69 2.06 -13.99
N PHE A 10 1.37 3.13 -13.28
CA PHE A 10 0.00 3.59 -13.15
C PHE A 10 -0.58 4.00 -14.49
N SER A 11 0.20 4.71 -15.31
CA SER A 11 -0.21 5.11 -16.66
C SER A 11 -0.56 3.91 -17.52
N VAL A 12 0.25 2.86 -17.44
CA VAL A 12 0.07 1.67 -18.27
C VAL A 12 -1.10 0.84 -17.80
N TYR A 13 -1.23 0.64 -16.49
CA TYR A 13 -2.23 -0.26 -15.94
C TYR A 13 -3.47 0.43 -15.43
N GLY A 14 -3.42 1.74 -15.21
CA GLY A 14 -4.57 2.57 -14.89
C GLY A 14 -5.52 2.01 -13.86
N GLY A 15 -5.23 2.14 -12.59
CA GLY A 15 -6.12 1.68 -11.54
C GLY A 15 -6.19 0.17 -11.37
N ALA A 16 -5.34 -0.58 -12.08
CA ALA A 16 -5.29 -2.03 -11.92
C ALA A 16 -4.91 -2.39 -10.48
N ARG A 17 -5.40 -3.53 -10.04
CA ARG A 17 -5.08 -4.01 -8.71
C ARG A 17 -3.75 -4.73 -8.72
N MET A 18 -3.02 -4.60 -7.62
CA MET A 18 -1.71 -5.19 -7.45
C MET A 18 -1.71 -6.09 -6.23
N LYS A 19 -0.92 -7.17 -6.30
CA LYS A 19 -0.77 -8.04 -5.15
C LYS A 19 0.11 -7.35 -4.11
N ALA A 20 -0.45 -7.10 -2.93
CA ALA A 20 0.28 -6.41 -1.87
C ALA A 20 1.25 -7.35 -1.18
N ASN A 21 2.43 -6.86 -0.86
CA ASN A 21 3.38 -7.57 0.00
C ASN A 21 2.99 -7.30 1.45
N LYS A 22 2.12 -8.14 1.97
CA LYS A 22 1.53 -7.95 3.29
C LYS A 22 2.58 -7.97 4.39
N ALA A 23 3.53 -8.87 4.27
CA ALA A 23 4.59 -8.98 5.28
C ALA A 23 5.38 -7.69 5.39
N LYS A 24 5.71 -7.09 4.25
CA LYS A 24 6.46 -5.83 4.23
C LYS A 24 5.64 -4.69 4.84
N ILE A 25 4.36 -4.64 4.54
CA ILE A 25 3.49 -3.61 5.11
C ILE A 25 3.44 -3.76 6.62
N ILE A 26 3.27 -4.99 7.11
CA ILE A 26 3.20 -5.24 8.55
C ILE A 26 4.52 -4.89 9.22
N ASP A 27 5.65 -5.26 8.61
CA ASP A 27 6.96 -4.91 9.13
C ASP A 27 7.11 -3.40 9.31
N LEU A 28 6.74 -2.65 8.30
CA LEU A 28 6.86 -1.19 8.36
C LEU A 28 5.91 -0.58 9.39
N MET A 29 4.73 -1.15 9.53
CA MET A 29 3.79 -0.72 10.57
C MET A 29 4.40 -0.95 11.95
N CYS A 30 5.01 -2.10 12.15
CA CYS A 30 5.65 -2.41 13.42
C CYS A 30 6.81 -1.46 13.72
N GLU A 31 7.63 -1.17 12.72
CA GLU A 31 8.75 -0.24 12.90
C GLU A 31 8.28 1.15 13.32
N LYS A 32 7.12 1.56 12.84
CA LYS A 32 6.59 2.89 13.12
C LYS A 32 5.54 2.89 14.22
N ASN A 33 5.29 1.75 14.84
CA ASN A 33 4.28 1.59 15.88
C ASN A 33 2.89 2.05 15.43
N LEU A 34 2.53 1.72 14.20
CA LEU A 34 1.23 2.07 13.65
C LEU A 34 0.25 0.92 13.77
N THR A 35 -0.96 1.21 14.22
CA THR A 35 -2.07 0.26 14.19
C THR A 35 -2.73 0.34 12.82
N GLN A 36 -3.58 -0.65 12.51
CA GLN A 36 -4.35 -0.63 11.27
C GLN A 36 -5.23 0.61 11.18
N ALA A 37 -5.84 1.00 12.29
CA ALA A 37 -6.69 2.19 12.31
C ALA A 37 -5.89 3.46 12.02
N GLN A 38 -4.69 3.55 12.59
CA GLN A 38 -3.82 4.70 12.35
C GLN A 38 -3.35 4.73 10.89
N LEU A 39 -3.00 3.59 10.33
CA LEU A 39 -2.61 3.52 8.93
C LEU A 39 -3.76 3.93 8.03
N ALA A 40 -4.95 3.40 8.28
CA ALA A 40 -6.13 3.74 7.49
C ALA A 40 -6.41 5.23 7.54
N ARG A 41 -6.33 5.82 8.72
CA ARG A 41 -6.55 7.26 8.89
C ARG A 41 -5.50 8.07 8.15
N GLY A 42 -4.25 7.64 8.24
CA GLY A 42 -3.15 8.33 7.58
C GLY A 42 -3.23 8.29 6.06
N CYS A 43 -3.73 7.20 5.48
CA CYS A 43 -3.84 7.12 4.03
C CYS A 43 -5.24 7.44 3.51
N GLY A 44 -6.14 7.89 4.40
CA GLY A 44 -7.47 8.29 3.98
C GLY A 44 -8.35 7.14 3.52
N ALA A 45 -8.05 5.91 3.97
CA ALA A 45 -8.82 4.74 3.63
C ALA A 45 -9.66 4.28 4.81
N ARG A 46 -10.63 3.43 4.54
CA ARG A 46 -11.41 2.83 5.62
C ARG A 46 -10.61 1.75 6.30
N ASN A 47 -10.81 1.60 7.61
CA ASN A 47 -10.15 0.55 8.36
C ASN A 47 -10.45 -0.83 7.78
N SER A 48 -11.70 -1.04 7.35
CA SER A 48 -12.10 -2.32 6.74
C SER A 48 -11.33 -2.60 5.45
N THR A 49 -11.00 -1.56 4.68
CA THR A 49 -10.21 -1.72 3.46
C THR A 49 -8.79 -2.18 3.80
N ILE A 50 -8.17 -1.54 4.77
CA ILE A 50 -6.83 -1.93 5.21
C ILE A 50 -6.82 -3.35 5.75
N THR A 51 -7.81 -3.69 6.58
CA THR A 51 -7.94 -5.03 7.13
C THR A 51 -8.05 -6.08 6.02
N ALA A 52 -8.89 -5.81 5.01
CA ALA A 52 -9.07 -6.75 3.92
C ALA A 52 -7.78 -6.94 3.12
N ILE A 53 -7.03 -5.86 2.90
CA ILE A 53 -5.75 -5.94 2.19
C ILE A 53 -4.76 -6.79 2.99
N LEU A 54 -4.67 -6.56 4.29
CA LEU A 54 -3.71 -7.27 5.15
C LEU A 54 -4.08 -8.73 5.33
N ARG A 55 -5.35 -9.07 5.17
CA ARG A 55 -5.80 -10.46 5.25
C ARG A 55 -5.73 -11.18 3.91
N GLY A 56 -5.36 -10.47 2.85
CA GLY A 56 -5.29 -11.06 1.52
C GLY A 56 -6.64 -11.24 0.85
N GLN A 57 -7.69 -10.65 1.39
CA GLN A 57 -9.04 -10.75 0.84
C GLN A 57 -9.28 -9.77 -0.29
N ARG A 58 -8.41 -8.77 -0.41
CA ARG A 58 -8.58 -7.71 -1.39
C ARG A 58 -7.20 -7.24 -1.86
N GLU A 59 -7.06 -7.07 -3.16
CA GLU A 59 -5.84 -6.51 -3.72
C GLU A 59 -6.05 -5.02 -3.92
N PRO A 60 -5.12 -4.18 -3.43
CA PRO A 60 -5.27 -2.74 -3.56
C PRO A 60 -4.99 -2.28 -4.99
N THR A 61 -5.54 -1.12 -5.32
CA THR A 61 -5.16 -0.44 -6.56
C THR A 61 -3.80 0.23 -6.36
N ILE A 62 -3.18 0.63 -7.46
CA ILE A 62 -1.92 1.36 -7.41
C ILE A 62 -2.08 2.66 -6.61
N LYS A 63 -3.23 3.31 -6.76
CA LYS A 63 -3.52 4.52 -6.00
C LYS A 63 -3.50 4.27 -4.50
N THR A 64 -4.11 3.17 -4.06
CA THR A 64 -4.12 2.80 -2.65
C THR A 64 -2.71 2.45 -2.17
N ILE A 65 -1.95 1.71 -2.98
CA ILE A 65 -0.57 1.37 -2.65
C ILE A 65 0.27 2.64 -2.46
N ASN A 66 0.10 3.64 -3.34
CA ASN A 66 0.81 4.90 -3.20
C ASN A 66 0.48 5.59 -1.88
N LYS A 67 -0.78 5.61 -1.50
CA LYS A 67 -1.20 6.24 -0.25
C LYS A 67 -0.60 5.54 0.96
N ILE A 68 -0.61 4.21 0.94
CA ILE A 68 -0.02 3.43 2.03
C ILE A 68 1.48 3.69 2.11
N ALA A 69 2.15 3.69 0.96
CA ALA A 69 3.60 3.93 0.92
C ALA A 69 3.96 5.31 1.46
N MET A 70 3.18 6.32 1.13
CA MET A 70 3.42 7.65 1.66
C MET A 70 3.25 7.68 3.18
N CYS A 71 2.27 6.98 3.69
CA CYS A 71 2.03 6.89 5.12
C CYS A 71 3.17 6.15 5.83
N LEU A 72 3.72 5.13 5.19
CA LEU A 72 4.80 4.33 5.74
C LEU A 72 6.18 4.88 5.41
N ASP A 73 6.23 5.98 4.65
CA ASP A 73 7.48 6.63 4.28
C ASP A 73 8.42 5.68 3.54
N CYS A 74 7.88 4.99 2.56
CA CYS A 74 8.67 4.03 1.77
C CYS A 74 8.29 4.14 0.29
N SER A 75 9.02 3.41 -0.54
CA SER A 75 8.73 3.35 -1.96
C SER A 75 7.52 2.45 -2.20
N PRO A 76 6.56 2.86 -3.04
CA PRO A 76 5.42 1.99 -3.35
C PRO A 76 5.83 0.63 -3.92
N SER A 77 6.95 0.57 -4.63
CA SER A 77 7.42 -0.70 -5.21
C SER A 77 7.80 -1.71 -4.15
N GLU A 78 8.10 -1.27 -2.93
CA GLU A 78 8.41 -2.18 -1.83
C GLU A 78 7.17 -2.89 -1.29
N LEU A 79 5.99 -2.35 -1.58
CA LEU A 79 4.74 -2.84 -1.01
C LEU A 79 3.99 -3.78 -1.94
N VAL A 80 4.50 -4.03 -3.13
CA VAL A 80 3.84 -4.91 -4.09
C VAL A 80 4.73 -6.09 -4.42
N GLU A 81 4.08 -7.23 -4.71
CA GLU A 81 4.77 -8.40 -5.20
C GLU A 81 4.76 -8.38 -6.72
N VAL A 82 5.87 -8.75 -7.28
CA VAL A 82 6.04 -8.73 -8.73
C VAL A 82 5.97 -10.13 -9.28
#